data_7efc3938bec28f6eff0f167245f7a06a
#
_entry.id   7efc3938bec28f6eff0f167245f7a06a
#
_cell.length_a   1.000
_cell.length_b   1.000
_cell.length_c   1.000
_cell.angle_alpha   90.00
_cell.angle_beta   90.00
_cell.angle_gamma   90.00
#
_symmetry.space_group_name_H-M   'P 1'
#
loop_
_entity.id
_entity.type
_entity.pdbx_description
1 polymer ?
#
loop_
_entity_poly.entity_id
_entity_poly.type
_entity_poly.pdbx_seq_one_letter_code
_entity_poly.pdbx_strand_id
1 'polypeptide(L)'
;MPSPENMEENKMKLTKKISAVVLAALMAVVAIFAGCSSTKSNDDSKTNNESTTSAAKVKVVDIELSSEEYAFGVDKKQPELKEKCNELLKEMKSNGELDEISNHYFGNGEPQGVTSAKQDKSKDQLVVATNAEFAPFEYKEGDKFYGIDMEIAKLLADKLGKELVIVDMAFDAVLLSVQQQKADIGMAGLTVNPSRAKQVDFSDSYYSASQKVICKADDTTFDNCKTKEDVDKILKSFDSSVLIGGQTGT
;
A
#
# COMPACT_ATOMS: atom_id res chain seq x y z
N MET A 1 1.88 -11.18 35.16
CA MET A 1 1.57 -11.65 33.81
C MET A 1 0.07 -11.55 33.62
N PRO A 2 -0.44 -10.87 32.61
CA PRO A 2 -1.88 -10.81 32.34
C PRO A 2 -2.42 -12.17 31.91
N SER A 3 -3.67 -12.47 32.26
CA SER A 3 -4.30 -13.75 31.93
C SER A 3 -4.59 -13.88 30.42
N PRO A 4 -4.66 -15.11 29.88
CA PRO A 4 -4.91 -15.34 28.46
C PRO A 4 -6.19 -14.66 27.93
N GLU A 5 -7.22 -14.53 28.75
CA GLU A 5 -8.49 -13.85 28.41
C GLU A 5 -8.31 -12.35 28.15
N ASN A 6 -7.42 -11.68 28.90
CA ASN A 6 -7.13 -10.26 28.69
C ASN A 6 -6.34 -9.99 27.39
N MET A 7 -5.60 -10.97 26.90
CA MET A 7 -4.87 -10.87 25.63
C MET A 7 -5.81 -11.02 24.42
N GLU A 8 -6.81 -11.89 24.49
CA GLU A 8 -7.79 -12.03 23.41
C GLU A 8 -8.75 -10.83 23.32
N GLU A 9 -9.16 -10.30 24.48
CA GLU A 9 -10.02 -9.11 24.50
C GLU A 9 -9.30 -7.86 23.96
N ASN A 10 -8.01 -7.72 24.22
CA ASN A 10 -7.20 -6.64 23.65
C ASN A 10 -6.95 -6.82 22.14
N LYS A 11 -6.74 -8.04 21.66
CA LYS A 11 -6.65 -8.33 20.21
C LYS A 11 -7.96 -8.00 19.50
N MET A 12 -9.10 -8.34 20.10
CA MET A 12 -10.42 -8.08 19.53
C MET A 12 -10.79 -6.58 19.54
N LYS A 13 -10.33 -5.82 20.54
CA LYS A 13 -10.48 -4.35 20.59
C LYS A 13 -9.56 -3.64 19.59
N LEU A 14 -8.38 -4.19 19.35
CA LEU A 14 -7.42 -3.66 18.37
C LEU A 14 -7.93 -3.90 16.94
N THR A 15 -8.42 -5.10 16.62
CA THR A 15 -9.01 -5.44 15.31
C THR A 15 -10.22 -4.57 14.96
N LYS A 16 -11.10 -4.29 15.96
CA LYS A 16 -12.26 -3.40 15.77
C LYS A 16 -11.88 -1.94 15.58
N LYS A 17 -10.77 -1.47 16.15
CA LYS A 17 -10.26 -0.10 15.93
C LYS A 17 -9.62 0.06 14.57
N ILE A 18 -8.91 -0.95 14.06
CA ILE A 18 -8.29 -0.94 12.73
C ILE A 18 -9.36 -0.88 11.63
N SER A 19 -10.46 -1.62 11.75
CA SER A 19 -11.58 -1.54 10.79
C SER A 19 -12.28 -0.17 10.73
N ALA A 20 -12.22 0.64 11.78
CA ALA A 20 -12.88 1.96 11.80
C ALA A 20 -12.01 3.08 11.19
N VAL A 21 -10.70 2.90 11.09
CA VAL A 21 -9.75 3.95 10.63
C VAL A 21 -9.55 3.92 9.11
N VAL A 22 -9.76 2.81 8.44
CA VAL A 22 -9.64 2.69 6.97
C VAL A 22 -10.67 3.57 6.21
N LEU A 23 -11.72 4.04 6.87
CA LEU A 23 -12.75 4.88 6.24
C LEU A 23 -12.42 6.39 6.23
N ALA A 24 -11.38 6.85 6.93
CA ALA A 24 -11.10 8.28 7.10
C ALA A 24 -9.95 8.83 6.20
N ALA A 25 -9.11 7.97 5.61
CA ALA A 25 -7.91 8.41 4.89
C ALA A 25 -8.12 8.76 3.40
N LEU A 26 -9.34 8.66 2.86
CA LEU A 26 -9.63 8.96 1.44
C LEU A 26 -10.13 10.39 1.19
N MET A 27 -10.01 11.33 2.14
CA MET A 27 -10.63 12.66 2.05
C MET A 27 -9.67 13.87 2.03
N ALA A 28 -8.41 13.74 1.67
CA ALA A 28 -7.49 14.89 1.72
C ALA A 28 -6.55 15.05 0.53
N VAL A 29 -7.01 14.90 -0.71
CA VAL A 29 -6.24 15.42 -1.87
C VAL A 29 -7.22 16.00 -2.92
N VAL A 30 -7.80 17.16 -2.67
CA VAL A 30 -8.18 18.12 -3.71
C VAL A 30 -8.30 19.51 -3.07
N ALA A 31 -7.27 20.29 -3.09
CA ALA A 31 -7.34 21.75 -3.20
C ALA A 31 -5.93 22.31 -3.32
N ILE A 32 -5.55 22.77 -4.50
CA ILE A 32 -4.82 24.03 -4.73
C ILE A 32 -4.52 24.10 -6.24
N PHE A 33 -5.41 24.72 -7.00
CA PHE A 33 -5.07 25.54 -8.17
C PHE A 33 -6.16 26.60 -8.36
N ALA A 34 -5.89 27.79 -7.87
CA ALA A 34 -6.56 29.00 -8.38
C ALA A 34 -5.53 30.10 -8.38
N GLY A 35 -5.00 30.39 -9.56
CA GLY A 35 -4.13 31.51 -9.84
C GLY A 35 -4.89 32.82 -9.81
N CYS A 36 -4.21 33.87 -9.35
CA CYS A 36 -4.67 35.25 -9.29
C CYS A 36 -4.96 35.85 -10.66
N SER A 37 -6.06 36.59 -10.77
CA SER A 37 -6.14 37.78 -11.58
C SER A 37 -7.11 38.77 -10.92
N SER A 38 -6.59 39.96 -10.67
CA SER A 38 -7.26 41.09 -10.04
C SER A 38 -8.15 41.84 -11.04
N THR A 39 -9.39 42.10 -10.69
CA THR A 39 -10.08 43.36 -11.10
C THR A 39 -11.20 43.67 -10.10
N LYS A 40 -11.22 44.93 -9.62
CA LYS A 40 -12.22 45.49 -8.70
C LYS A 40 -13.55 45.75 -9.40
N SER A 41 -14.64 45.39 -8.74
CA SER A 41 -15.86 46.27 -8.71
C SER A 41 -16.79 45.80 -7.59
N ASN A 42 -17.29 46.76 -6.81
CA ASN A 42 -18.25 46.62 -5.72
C ASN A 42 -19.58 46.07 -6.23
N ASP A 43 -20.19 45.12 -5.52
CA ASP A 43 -21.63 45.21 -5.22
C ASP A 43 -21.99 44.27 -4.03
N ASP A 44 -22.86 44.77 -3.16
CA ASP A 44 -23.38 44.05 -2.00
C ASP A 44 -24.36 42.96 -2.40
N SER A 45 -24.10 41.72 -1.99
CA SER A 45 -25.15 40.71 -1.86
C SER A 45 -24.72 39.63 -0.86
N LYS A 46 -25.46 39.51 0.24
CA LYS A 46 -25.43 38.41 1.20
C LYS A 46 -25.60 37.08 0.46
N THR A 47 -24.58 36.26 0.47
CA THR A 47 -24.71 34.88 0.02
C THR A 47 -24.38 33.96 1.19
N ASN A 48 -25.35 33.17 1.59
CA ASN A 48 -25.22 32.08 2.56
C ASN A 48 -24.14 31.12 2.06
N ASN A 49 -23.07 30.93 2.86
CA ASN A 49 -22.11 29.88 2.68
C ASN A 49 -22.77 28.55 3.10
N GLU A 50 -23.49 27.90 2.20
CA GLU A 50 -23.71 26.47 2.28
C GLU A 50 -22.39 25.79 1.93
N SER A 51 -21.77 25.20 2.96
CA SER A 51 -20.66 24.27 2.79
C SER A 51 -21.19 23.02 2.06
N THR A 52 -21.15 23.02 0.74
CA THR A 52 -21.41 21.82 -0.05
C THR A 52 -20.26 20.83 0.17
N THR A 53 -20.42 19.95 1.12
CA THR A 53 -19.65 18.69 1.18
C THR A 53 -19.91 17.96 -0.13
N SER A 54 -18.94 17.95 -1.03
CA SER A 54 -18.99 17.15 -2.25
C SER A 54 -19.20 15.68 -1.84
N ALA A 55 -20.38 15.12 -2.14
CA ALA A 55 -20.64 13.71 -1.89
C ALA A 55 -19.57 12.85 -2.58
N ALA A 56 -19.10 11.82 -1.90
CA ALA A 56 -18.12 10.87 -2.47
C ALA A 56 -18.65 10.34 -3.80
N LYS A 57 -17.79 10.37 -4.85
CA LYS A 57 -18.16 9.90 -6.19
C LYS A 57 -18.14 8.38 -6.31
N VAL A 58 -17.52 7.69 -5.36
CA VAL A 58 -17.38 6.23 -5.32
C VAL A 58 -17.69 5.69 -3.93
N LYS A 59 -18.06 4.41 -3.87
CA LYS A 59 -18.21 3.65 -2.62
C LYS A 59 -17.44 2.33 -2.72
N VAL A 60 -17.00 1.82 -1.57
CA VAL A 60 -16.41 0.50 -1.42
C VAL A 60 -17.51 -0.48 -1.01
N VAL A 61 -17.60 -1.61 -1.69
CA VAL A 61 -18.42 -2.75 -1.29
C VAL A 61 -17.68 -3.45 -0.15
N ASP A 62 -18.17 -3.35 1.08
CA ASP A 62 -17.48 -3.85 2.28
C ASP A 62 -17.61 -5.37 2.44
N ILE A 63 -17.18 -6.10 1.40
CA ILE A 63 -17.10 -7.55 1.34
C ILE A 63 -15.72 -7.91 0.81
N GLU A 64 -14.96 -8.70 1.57
CA GLU A 64 -13.63 -9.16 1.18
C GLU A 64 -13.74 -10.27 0.13
N LEU A 65 -13.03 -10.09 -0.99
CA LEU A 65 -13.01 -11.05 -2.09
C LEU A 65 -11.84 -12.02 -2.02
N SER A 66 -10.75 -11.60 -1.37
CA SER A 66 -9.54 -12.41 -1.18
C SER A 66 -8.96 -12.19 0.20
N SER A 67 -8.08 -13.09 0.62
CA SER A 67 -7.13 -12.87 1.71
C SER A 67 -5.74 -12.96 1.10
N GLU A 68 -4.95 -11.94 1.28
CA GLU A 68 -3.65 -11.77 0.65
C GLU A 68 -2.59 -11.47 1.70
N GLU A 69 -1.40 -12.04 1.50
CA GLU A 69 -0.24 -11.77 2.33
C GLU A 69 0.80 -11.03 1.48
N TYR A 70 1.22 -9.84 1.92
CA TYR A 70 2.29 -9.10 1.27
C TYR A 70 3.64 -9.49 1.84
N ALA A 71 4.59 -9.75 0.96
CA ALA A 71 5.96 -10.10 1.28
C ALA A 71 6.93 -9.57 0.21
N PHE A 72 8.21 -9.52 0.52
CA PHE A 72 9.24 -9.03 -0.40
C PHE A 72 9.80 -10.16 -1.25
N GLY A 73 10.00 -9.89 -2.54
CA GLY A 73 10.54 -10.88 -3.49
C GLY A 73 12.05 -10.79 -3.61
N VAL A 74 12.76 -11.90 -3.36
CA VAL A 74 14.23 -12.00 -3.43
C VAL A 74 14.62 -13.05 -4.46
N ASP A 75 15.72 -12.83 -5.20
CA ASP A 75 16.25 -13.84 -6.14
C ASP A 75 16.56 -15.15 -5.37
N LYS A 76 16.11 -16.29 -5.93
CA LYS A 76 16.36 -17.63 -5.40
C LYS A 76 17.84 -17.94 -5.17
N LYS A 77 18.73 -17.19 -5.83
CA LYS A 77 20.18 -17.30 -5.67
C LYS A 77 20.73 -16.45 -4.52
N GLN A 78 19.88 -15.70 -3.83
CA GLN A 78 20.24 -14.83 -2.70
C GLN A 78 19.53 -15.26 -1.39
N PRO A 79 19.67 -16.51 -0.93
CA PRO A 79 18.99 -16.99 0.28
C PRO A 79 19.41 -16.20 1.54
N GLU A 80 20.66 -15.72 1.59
CA GLU A 80 21.17 -14.92 2.71
C GLU A 80 20.47 -13.56 2.80
N LEU A 81 20.16 -12.91 1.69
CA LEU A 81 19.40 -11.66 1.70
C LEU A 81 17.99 -11.88 2.21
N LYS A 82 17.32 -12.97 1.79
CA LYS A 82 16.01 -13.36 2.32
C LYS A 82 16.06 -13.57 3.83
N GLU A 83 17.07 -14.28 4.32
CA GLU A 83 17.23 -14.52 5.76
C GLU A 83 17.42 -13.21 6.54
N LYS A 84 18.25 -12.28 6.04
CA LYS A 84 18.44 -10.96 6.65
C LYS A 84 17.16 -10.12 6.65
N CYS A 85 16.37 -10.21 5.58
CA CYS A 85 15.06 -9.57 5.51
C CYS A 85 14.12 -10.15 6.58
N ASN A 86 14.05 -11.48 6.72
CA ASN A 86 13.22 -12.14 7.73
C ASN A 86 13.66 -11.83 9.16
N GLU A 87 14.99 -11.78 9.41
CA GLU A 87 15.53 -11.34 10.70
C GLU A 87 15.04 -9.91 11.05
N LEU A 88 15.10 -8.99 10.08
CA LEU A 88 14.61 -7.62 10.26
C LEU A 88 13.11 -7.60 10.55
N LEU A 89 12.30 -8.26 9.73
CA LEU A 89 10.84 -8.31 9.92
C LEU A 89 10.44 -8.91 11.27
N LYS A 90 11.14 -9.94 11.72
CA LYS A 90 10.94 -10.54 13.03
C LYS A 90 11.27 -9.57 14.17
N GLU A 91 12.37 -8.85 14.04
CA GLU A 91 12.80 -7.81 15.00
C GLU A 91 11.75 -6.69 15.08
N MET A 92 11.35 -6.14 13.93
CA MET A 92 10.35 -5.08 13.83
C MET A 92 8.99 -5.49 14.41
N LYS A 93 8.55 -6.73 14.18
CA LYS A 93 7.33 -7.28 14.79
C LYS A 93 7.44 -7.42 16.30
N SER A 94 8.62 -7.78 16.81
CA SER A 94 8.83 -8.03 18.24
C SER A 94 9.01 -6.75 19.07
N ASN A 95 9.57 -5.69 18.49
CA ASN A 95 9.82 -4.40 19.15
C ASN A 95 8.75 -3.34 18.89
N GLY A 96 7.76 -3.62 18.00
CA GLY A 96 6.67 -2.72 17.64
C GLY A 96 6.99 -1.72 16.52
N GLU A 97 8.18 -1.76 15.94
CA GLU A 97 8.61 -0.84 14.87
C GLU A 97 7.76 -1.00 13.59
N LEU A 98 7.32 -2.24 13.27
CA LEU A 98 6.42 -2.45 12.13
C LEU A 98 5.04 -1.79 12.35
N ASP A 99 4.53 -1.82 13.59
CA ASP A 99 3.28 -1.15 13.95
C ASP A 99 3.46 0.38 13.94
N GLU A 100 4.63 0.88 14.34
CA GLU A 100 4.99 2.30 14.28
C GLU A 100 5.02 2.79 12.82
N ILE A 101 5.73 2.10 11.94
CA ILE A 101 5.75 2.42 10.50
C ILE A 101 4.34 2.36 9.91
N SER A 102 3.56 1.34 10.23
CA SER A 102 2.17 1.25 9.77
C SER A 102 1.33 2.43 10.26
N ASN A 103 1.57 2.92 11.47
CA ASN A 103 0.88 4.09 12.05
C ASN A 103 1.24 5.41 11.34
N HIS A 104 2.42 5.52 10.69
CA HIS A 104 2.76 6.68 9.85
C HIS A 104 1.77 6.87 8.70
N TYR A 105 1.18 5.79 8.19
CA TYR A 105 0.34 5.79 6.98
C TYR A 105 -1.13 5.49 7.24
N PHE A 106 -1.44 4.65 8.23
CA PHE A 106 -2.82 4.29 8.58
C PHE A 106 -3.33 4.97 9.86
N GLY A 107 -2.47 5.68 10.58
CA GLY A 107 -2.78 6.33 11.85
C GLY A 107 -2.55 7.83 11.84
N ASN A 108 -1.95 8.32 12.93
CA ASN A 108 -1.66 9.73 13.14
C ASN A 108 -0.15 10.05 13.14
N GLY A 109 0.69 9.10 12.74
CA GLY A 109 2.12 9.30 12.61
C GLY A 109 2.46 10.11 11.35
N GLU A 110 3.71 10.57 11.27
CA GLU A 110 4.20 11.35 10.13
C GLU A 110 4.98 10.44 9.17
N PRO A 111 4.57 10.33 7.88
CA PRO A 111 5.30 9.56 6.88
C PRO A 111 6.75 9.99 6.75
N GLN A 112 7.67 9.02 6.66
CA GLN A 112 9.10 9.28 6.56
C GLN A 112 9.57 9.17 5.11
N GLY A 113 10.02 10.31 4.55
CA GLY A 113 10.53 10.35 3.18
C GLY A 113 11.93 9.75 3.04
N VAL A 114 12.05 8.73 2.19
CA VAL A 114 13.27 7.98 1.92
C VAL A 114 13.95 8.52 0.66
N THR A 115 15.26 8.74 0.72
CA THR A 115 16.06 9.20 -0.41
C THR A 115 16.74 8.00 -1.07
N SER A 116 16.67 7.92 -2.40
CA SER A 116 17.41 6.95 -3.19
C SER A 116 18.77 7.51 -3.61
N ALA A 117 19.81 6.73 -3.43
CA ALA A 117 21.10 7.02 -4.05
C ALA A 117 21.05 6.75 -5.56
N LYS A 118 22.03 7.28 -6.29
CA LYS A 118 22.25 6.90 -7.69
C LYS A 118 22.89 5.52 -7.74
N GLN A 119 22.37 4.65 -8.61
CA GLN A 119 22.93 3.32 -8.80
C GLN A 119 24.38 3.42 -9.34
N ASP A 120 25.30 2.73 -8.69
CA ASP A 120 26.72 2.66 -9.01
C ASP A 120 27.25 1.26 -8.66
N LYS A 121 27.57 0.49 -9.69
CA LYS A 121 28.04 -0.90 -9.54
C LYS A 121 29.38 -1.05 -8.82
N SER A 122 30.12 0.05 -8.61
CA SER A 122 31.37 0.05 -7.86
C SER A 122 31.18 0.20 -6.36
N LYS A 123 29.95 0.50 -5.91
CA LYS A 123 29.58 0.69 -4.51
C LYS A 123 28.82 -0.51 -3.96
N ASP A 124 28.88 -0.67 -2.65
CA ASP A 124 28.06 -1.64 -1.93
C ASP A 124 26.67 -1.05 -1.70
N GLN A 125 25.73 -1.44 -2.57
CA GLN A 125 24.37 -0.90 -2.60
C GLN A 125 23.35 -2.02 -2.47
N LEU A 126 22.21 -1.72 -1.83
CA LEU A 126 20.99 -2.52 -1.90
C LEU A 126 20.08 -1.88 -2.97
N VAL A 127 19.86 -2.60 -4.05
CA VAL A 127 19.00 -2.16 -5.15
C VAL A 127 17.62 -2.74 -4.98
N VAL A 128 16.64 -1.88 -4.68
CA VAL A 128 15.23 -2.21 -4.47
C VAL A 128 14.43 -1.85 -5.71
N ALA A 129 13.74 -2.83 -6.31
CA ALA A 129 12.77 -2.59 -7.37
C ALA A 129 11.38 -2.36 -6.75
N THR A 130 10.69 -1.33 -7.21
CA THR A 130 9.36 -0.96 -6.73
C THR A 130 8.50 -0.40 -7.86
N ASN A 131 7.18 -0.24 -7.60
CA ASN A 131 6.27 0.54 -8.43
C ASN A 131 5.65 1.65 -7.58
N ALA A 132 6.31 2.81 -7.55
CA ALA A 132 6.03 3.89 -6.61
C ALA A 132 4.75 4.67 -6.92
N GLU A 133 3.65 3.95 -7.16
CA GLU A 133 2.31 4.46 -7.47
C GLU A 133 1.23 3.84 -6.56
N PHE A 134 1.63 3.11 -5.50
CA PHE A 134 0.73 2.35 -4.65
C PHE A 134 0.77 2.81 -3.17
N ALA A 135 0.26 4.02 -2.89
CA ALA A 135 0.08 4.47 -1.51
C ALA A 135 -0.90 3.54 -0.76
N PRO A 136 -0.63 3.21 0.51
CA PRO A 136 0.40 3.74 1.40
C PRO A 136 1.66 2.86 1.49
N PHE A 137 1.85 1.90 0.57
CA PHE A 137 2.98 0.95 0.64
C PHE A 137 4.22 1.51 -0.05
N GLU A 138 4.08 2.02 -1.27
CA GLU A 138 5.15 2.66 -2.01
C GLU A 138 4.59 3.75 -2.93
N TYR A 139 5.09 4.96 -2.77
CA TYR A 139 4.72 6.08 -3.63
C TYR A 139 5.83 7.15 -3.63
N LYS A 140 5.75 8.06 -4.58
CA LYS A 140 6.75 9.12 -4.74
C LYS A 140 6.11 10.50 -4.62
N GLU A 141 6.77 11.37 -3.84
CA GLU A 141 6.44 12.79 -3.77
C GLU A 141 7.73 13.61 -3.92
N GLY A 142 7.77 14.43 -4.96
CA GLY A 142 8.97 15.17 -5.32
C GLY A 142 10.14 14.24 -5.66
N ASP A 143 11.22 14.35 -4.92
CA ASP A 143 12.45 13.56 -5.06
C ASP A 143 12.58 12.42 -4.03
N LYS A 144 11.58 12.24 -3.16
CA LYS A 144 11.57 11.21 -2.12
C LYS A 144 10.54 10.14 -2.39
N PHE A 145 10.84 8.97 -1.86
CA PHE A 145 9.93 7.83 -1.79
C PHE A 145 9.34 7.72 -0.40
N TYR A 146 8.08 7.32 -0.32
CA TYR A 146 7.31 7.16 0.91
C TYR A 146 6.59 5.83 0.89
N GLY A 147 6.16 5.36 2.03
CA GLY A 147 5.36 4.16 2.17
C GLY A 147 6.01 3.13 3.07
N ILE A 148 5.20 2.19 3.53
CA ILE A 148 5.61 1.13 4.45
C ILE A 148 6.80 0.36 3.88
N ASP A 149 6.74 -0.02 2.61
CA ASP A 149 7.79 -0.77 1.91
C ASP A 149 9.08 0.04 1.82
N MET A 150 8.97 1.35 1.59
CA MET A 150 10.13 2.22 1.44
C MET A 150 10.85 2.47 2.76
N GLU A 151 10.11 2.64 3.87
CA GLU A 151 10.72 2.75 5.21
C GLU A 151 11.39 1.43 5.61
N ILE A 152 10.76 0.28 5.34
CA ILE A 152 11.38 -1.03 5.58
C ILE A 152 12.63 -1.23 4.69
N ALA A 153 12.59 -0.80 3.42
CA ALA A 153 13.75 -0.84 2.53
C ALA A 153 14.95 -0.06 3.08
N LYS A 154 14.68 1.12 3.66
CA LYS A 154 15.72 1.94 4.32
C LYS A 154 16.33 1.20 5.52
N LEU A 155 15.51 0.63 6.39
CA LEU A 155 15.97 -0.13 7.54
C LEU A 155 16.77 -1.38 7.13
N LEU A 156 16.33 -2.07 6.06
CA LEU A 156 17.07 -3.22 5.54
C LEU A 156 18.45 -2.80 5.01
N ALA A 157 18.53 -1.71 4.23
CA ALA A 157 19.80 -1.19 3.73
C ALA A 157 20.74 -0.81 4.88
N ASP A 158 20.23 -0.14 5.92
CA ASP A 158 21.01 0.23 7.10
C ASP A 158 21.51 -1.00 7.87
N LYS A 159 20.65 -1.99 8.06
CA LYS A 159 21.02 -3.26 8.72
C LYS A 159 22.12 -4.02 7.96
N LEU A 160 22.11 -3.90 6.64
CA LEU A 160 23.12 -4.51 5.76
C LEU A 160 24.39 -3.65 5.62
N GLY A 161 24.38 -2.41 6.10
CA GLY A 161 25.47 -1.44 5.91
C GLY A 161 25.63 -0.97 4.47
N LYS A 162 24.55 -1.02 3.66
CA LYS A 162 24.54 -0.69 2.24
C LYS A 162 23.87 0.64 1.95
N GLU A 163 24.30 1.30 0.89
CA GLU A 163 23.62 2.49 0.36
C GLU A 163 22.34 2.05 -0.37
N LEU A 164 21.19 2.67 -0.03
CA LEU A 164 19.90 2.32 -0.64
C LEU A 164 19.74 2.94 -2.02
N VAL A 165 19.41 2.11 -3.01
CA VAL A 165 19.00 2.51 -4.35
C VAL A 165 17.59 2.01 -4.60
N ILE A 166 16.64 2.91 -4.91
CA ILE A 166 15.26 2.57 -5.27
C ILE A 166 15.10 2.78 -6.77
N VAL A 167 14.67 1.74 -7.47
CA VAL A 167 14.41 1.77 -8.90
C VAL A 167 12.91 1.61 -9.12
N ASP A 168 12.28 2.71 -9.52
CA ASP A 168 10.86 2.77 -9.84
C ASP A 168 10.61 2.25 -11.26
N MET A 169 9.63 1.35 -11.39
CA MET A 169 9.28 0.72 -12.68
C MET A 169 7.83 0.24 -12.70
N ALA A 170 7.34 -0.20 -13.87
CA ALA A 170 6.03 -0.82 -13.97
C ALA A 170 5.95 -2.09 -13.09
N PHE A 171 4.79 -2.29 -12.43
CA PHE A 171 4.60 -3.36 -11.45
C PHE A 171 4.95 -4.76 -11.95
N ASP A 172 4.57 -5.08 -13.19
CA ASP A 172 4.85 -6.36 -13.84
C ASP A 172 6.34 -6.60 -14.13
N ALA A 173 7.15 -5.53 -14.13
CA ALA A 173 8.59 -5.61 -14.32
C ALA A 173 9.37 -5.85 -13.02
N VAL A 174 8.77 -5.61 -11.85
CA VAL A 174 9.46 -5.67 -10.54
C VAL A 174 10.10 -7.03 -10.30
N LEU A 175 9.31 -8.11 -10.32
CA LEU A 175 9.85 -9.46 -10.06
C LEU A 175 10.79 -9.96 -11.16
N LEU A 176 10.54 -9.54 -12.40
CA LEU A 176 11.44 -9.86 -13.50
C LEU A 176 12.81 -9.20 -13.32
N SER A 177 12.86 -7.96 -12.83
CA SER A 177 14.11 -7.26 -12.56
C SER A 177 14.95 -7.95 -11.47
N VAL A 178 14.29 -8.48 -10.43
CA VAL A 178 14.91 -9.29 -9.36
C VAL A 178 15.45 -10.61 -9.94
N GLN A 179 14.64 -11.34 -10.69
CA GLN A 179 15.04 -12.60 -11.32
C GLN A 179 16.24 -12.42 -12.26
N GLN A 180 16.33 -11.28 -12.95
CA GLN A 180 17.44 -10.92 -13.84
C GLN A 180 18.64 -10.31 -13.10
N GLN A 181 18.59 -10.22 -11.75
CA GLN A 181 19.65 -9.63 -10.92
C GLN A 181 19.97 -8.16 -11.30
N LYS A 182 18.96 -7.44 -11.79
CA LYS A 182 19.02 -5.99 -12.00
C LYS A 182 18.67 -5.22 -10.72
N ALA A 183 17.90 -5.84 -9.86
CA ALA A 183 17.62 -5.44 -8.49
C ALA A 183 17.88 -6.63 -7.56
N ASP A 184 18.17 -6.36 -6.29
CA ASP A 184 18.42 -7.39 -5.27
C ASP A 184 17.11 -7.91 -4.67
N ILE A 185 16.13 -7.02 -4.52
CA ILE A 185 14.85 -7.31 -3.86
C ILE A 185 13.72 -6.49 -4.50
N GLY A 186 12.55 -7.07 -4.61
CA GLY A 186 11.30 -6.40 -5.00
C GLY A 186 10.46 -6.06 -3.77
N MET A 187 10.13 -4.79 -3.61
CA MET A 187 9.31 -4.26 -2.52
C MET A 187 8.23 -3.36 -3.14
N ALA A 188 7.02 -3.90 -3.30
CA ALA A 188 5.94 -3.28 -4.08
C ALA A 188 4.56 -3.85 -3.70
N GLY A 189 4.24 -3.96 -2.40
CA GLY A 189 2.97 -4.54 -1.95
C GLY A 189 2.69 -5.92 -2.57
N LEU A 190 3.71 -6.77 -2.68
CA LEU A 190 3.65 -7.99 -3.49
C LEU A 190 2.85 -9.10 -2.79
N THR A 191 1.69 -9.43 -3.32
CA THR A 191 0.93 -10.61 -2.89
C THR A 191 1.71 -11.90 -3.17
N VAL A 192 1.88 -12.73 -2.14
CA VAL A 192 2.44 -14.07 -2.26
C VAL A 192 1.46 -14.96 -3.02
N ASN A 193 1.85 -15.47 -4.17
CA ASN A 193 1.07 -16.43 -4.93
C ASN A 193 1.95 -17.48 -5.62
N PRO A 194 1.39 -18.65 -6.02
CA PRO A 194 2.17 -19.74 -6.62
C PRO A 194 2.87 -19.39 -7.92
N SER A 195 2.34 -18.44 -8.69
CA SER A 195 2.95 -18.01 -9.96
C SER A 195 4.22 -17.20 -9.69
N ARG A 196 4.16 -16.23 -8.77
CA ARG A 196 5.29 -15.39 -8.37
C ARG A 196 6.36 -16.21 -7.61
N ALA A 197 5.94 -17.17 -6.77
CA ALA A 197 6.86 -18.06 -6.04
C ALA A 197 7.71 -18.97 -6.96
N LYS A 198 7.30 -19.16 -8.23
CA LYS A 198 8.16 -19.82 -9.23
C LYS A 198 9.32 -18.94 -9.67
N GLN A 199 9.16 -17.61 -9.64
CA GLN A 199 10.13 -16.65 -10.13
C GLN A 199 11.13 -16.22 -9.05
N VAL A 200 10.65 -15.95 -7.84
CA VAL A 200 11.43 -15.47 -6.70
C VAL A 200 11.13 -16.29 -5.45
N ASP A 201 11.95 -16.15 -4.42
CA ASP A 201 11.61 -16.55 -3.06
C ASP A 201 11.01 -15.35 -2.34
N PHE A 202 10.02 -15.58 -1.49
CA PHE A 202 9.41 -14.54 -0.67
C PHE A 202 10.00 -14.51 0.73
N SER A 203 10.07 -13.32 1.32
CA SER A 203 10.28 -13.14 2.76
C SER A 203 9.08 -13.67 3.56
N ASP A 204 9.17 -13.62 4.87
CA ASP A 204 7.99 -13.68 5.74
C ASP A 204 7.04 -12.53 5.40
N SER A 205 5.73 -12.74 5.55
CA SER A 205 4.75 -11.69 5.27
C SER A 205 4.84 -10.58 6.32
N TYR A 206 4.68 -9.32 5.87
CA TYR A 206 4.68 -8.16 6.75
C TYR A 206 3.30 -7.50 6.88
N TYR A 207 2.38 -7.79 5.96
CA TYR A 207 1.04 -7.19 5.93
C TYR A 207 0.02 -8.19 5.38
N SER A 208 -1.19 -8.18 5.95
CA SER A 208 -2.33 -8.94 5.43
C SER A 208 -3.34 -7.98 4.79
N ALA A 209 -3.74 -8.26 3.56
CA ALA A 209 -4.64 -7.45 2.75
C ALA A 209 -5.84 -8.24 2.25
N SER A 210 -6.84 -7.51 1.75
CA SER A 210 -7.98 -8.10 1.03
C SER A 210 -8.37 -7.23 -0.16
N GLN A 211 -8.90 -7.84 -1.20
CA GLN A 211 -9.48 -7.14 -2.36
C GLN A 211 -10.95 -6.83 -2.10
N LYS A 212 -11.41 -5.66 -2.53
CA LYS A 212 -12.82 -5.24 -2.47
C LYS A 212 -13.23 -4.58 -3.78
N VAL A 213 -14.52 -4.63 -4.11
CA VAL A 213 -15.07 -3.91 -5.24
C VAL A 213 -15.25 -2.43 -4.88
N ILE A 214 -14.86 -1.56 -5.80
CA ILE A 214 -15.19 -0.12 -5.76
C ILE A 214 -16.15 0.16 -6.93
N CYS A 215 -17.25 0.83 -6.65
CA CYS A 215 -18.23 1.25 -7.66
C CYS A 215 -18.63 2.72 -7.48
N LYS A 216 -19.43 3.28 -8.41
CA LYS A 216 -19.99 4.61 -8.25
C LYS A 216 -20.84 4.67 -6.98
N ALA A 217 -20.89 5.83 -6.33
CA ALA A 217 -21.63 6.00 -5.07
C ALA A 217 -23.13 5.73 -5.21
N ASP A 218 -23.69 6.01 -6.39
CA ASP A 218 -25.10 5.82 -6.75
C ASP A 218 -25.40 4.43 -7.35
N ASP A 219 -24.40 3.59 -7.57
CA ASP A 219 -24.56 2.22 -8.08
C ASP A 219 -25.12 1.29 -7.01
N THR A 220 -26.29 0.74 -7.24
CA THR A 220 -26.99 -0.16 -6.30
C THR A 220 -26.77 -1.65 -6.59
N THR A 221 -25.93 -1.97 -7.58
CA THR A 221 -25.73 -3.35 -8.06
C THR A 221 -25.33 -4.31 -6.94
N PHE A 222 -24.51 -3.85 -5.99
CA PHE A 222 -23.97 -4.67 -4.90
C PHE A 222 -24.65 -4.44 -3.53
N ASP A 223 -25.66 -3.58 -3.44
CA ASP A 223 -26.25 -3.18 -2.13
C ASP A 223 -26.88 -4.33 -1.35
N ASN A 224 -27.31 -5.39 -2.03
CA ASN A 224 -27.91 -6.56 -1.42
C ASN A 224 -26.92 -7.70 -1.17
N CYS A 225 -25.64 -7.56 -1.53
CA CYS A 225 -24.61 -8.54 -1.29
C CYS A 225 -24.29 -8.61 0.21
N LYS A 226 -24.14 -9.82 0.72
CA LYS A 226 -23.75 -10.10 2.12
C LYS A 226 -22.52 -11.00 2.21
N THR A 227 -22.20 -11.70 1.13
CA THR A 227 -21.11 -12.66 1.05
C THR A 227 -20.29 -12.44 -0.21
N LYS A 228 -19.07 -13.01 -0.21
CA LYS A 228 -18.22 -13.05 -1.40
C LYS A 228 -18.94 -13.73 -2.58
N GLU A 229 -19.67 -14.81 -2.31
CA GLU A 229 -20.41 -15.56 -3.31
C GLU A 229 -21.49 -14.72 -4.01
N ASP A 230 -22.13 -13.79 -3.25
CA ASP A 230 -23.11 -12.85 -3.82
C ASP A 230 -22.42 -11.90 -4.81
N VAL A 231 -21.26 -11.35 -4.42
CA VAL A 231 -20.46 -10.47 -5.29
C VAL A 231 -19.94 -11.21 -6.51
N ASP A 232 -19.38 -12.41 -6.32
CA ASP A 232 -18.88 -13.26 -7.40
C ASP A 232 -19.98 -13.60 -8.42
N LYS A 233 -21.21 -13.86 -7.95
CA LYS A 233 -22.36 -14.13 -8.80
C LYS A 233 -22.71 -12.93 -9.68
N ILE A 234 -22.69 -11.73 -9.11
CA ILE A 234 -22.95 -10.49 -9.85
C ILE A 234 -21.84 -10.26 -10.88
N LEU A 235 -20.57 -10.32 -10.47
CA LEU A 235 -19.44 -10.12 -11.38
C LEU A 235 -19.47 -11.11 -12.56
N LYS A 236 -19.84 -12.37 -12.31
CA LYS A 236 -19.99 -13.38 -13.37
C LYS A 236 -21.19 -13.17 -14.28
N SER A 237 -22.17 -12.36 -13.85
CA SER A 237 -23.35 -12.04 -14.67
C SER A 237 -23.13 -10.89 -15.63
N PHE A 238 -22.02 -10.14 -15.47
CA PHE A 238 -21.68 -9.03 -16.35
C PHE A 238 -21.33 -9.57 -17.75
N ASP A 239 -21.82 -8.88 -18.75
CA ASP A 239 -21.42 -9.11 -20.13
C ASP A 239 -20.19 -8.25 -20.52
N SER A 240 -19.73 -8.39 -21.76
CA SER A 240 -18.53 -7.72 -22.26
C SER A 240 -18.67 -6.19 -22.38
N SER A 241 -19.84 -5.61 -22.13
CA SER A 241 -20.04 -4.16 -22.13
C SER A 241 -19.63 -3.50 -20.80
N VAL A 242 -19.55 -4.30 -19.73
CA VAL A 242 -19.12 -3.81 -18.40
C VAL A 242 -17.60 -3.78 -18.32
N LEU A 243 -17.05 -2.61 -18.06
CA LEU A 243 -15.62 -2.41 -17.88
C LEU A 243 -15.25 -2.50 -16.39
N ILE A 244 -14.32 -3.39 -16.08
CA ILE A 244 -13.75 -3.53 -14.74
C ILE A 244 -12.30 -3.06 -14.83
N GLY A 245 -11.94 -2.07 -14.01
CA GLY A 245 -10.56 -1.58 -13.90
C GLY A 245 -9.78 -2.37 -12.86
N GLY A 246 -8.50 -2.57 -13.13
CA GLY A 246 -7.56 -3.18 -12.22
C GLY A 246 -6.12 -2.88 -12.66
N GLN A 247 -5.16 -3.07 -11.77
CA GLN A 247 -3.74 -2.92 -12.10
C GLN A 247 -3.27 -4.13 -12.92
N THR A 248 -2.47 -3.88 -13.95
CA THR A 248 -1.88 -4.97 -14.75
C THR A 248 -0.85 -5.73 -13.92
N GLY A 249 -0.92 -7.06 -13.96
CA GLY A 249 0.06 -7.93 -13.28
C GLY A 249 -0.28 -8.28 -11.82
N THR A 250 -1.45 -7.82 -11.31
CA THR A 250 -1.94 -8.18 -9.97
C THR A 250 -2.73 -9.47 -9.96
#